data_61f6645088592015a0682f69358099ca
#
_entry.id   61f6645088592015a0682f69358099ca
#
_cell.length_a   1.000
_cell.length_b   1.000
_cell.length_c   1.000
_cell.angle_alpha   90.00
_cell.angle_beta   90.00
_cell.angle_gamma   90.00
#
_symmetry.space_group_name_H-M   'P 1'
#
loop_
_entity.id
_entity.type
_entity.pdbx_description
1 polymer ?
#
loop_
_entity_poly.entity_id
_entity_poly.type
_entity_poly.pdbx_seq_one_letter_code
_entity_poly.pdbx_strand_id
1 'polypeptide(L)'
;MIKLEHVVLASPEQLEFIIEGMRNSMNSWEKSDSLGMLYGETECYERCVFKGLDRCNECLKTSMFGAILGENDRSLMQRLAKAGTDHRKFMRMMPVYVRITAPLYWWMEFDSCEVGAVVNSCSTMHTIAEKEFTLEDFSTEHLQDCECVSEDEFYEFPCGRRYTPMDSLVDTIKMLNKWRDLYINGVHRGGCLKIRQDKEIWWQMIQLLPSSYN
;
A
#
# COMPACT_ATOMS: atom_id res chain seq x y z
N MET A 1 -8.69 -4.64 -3.52
CA MET A 1 -8.58 -3.17 -3.23
C MET A 1 -7.27 -2.88 -2.53
N ILE A 2 -6.53 -1.85 -2.96
CA ILE A 2 -5.29 -1.43 -2.31
C ILE A 2 -5.62 -0.71 -1.01
N LYS A 3 -4.98 -1.10 0.11
CA LYS A 3 -5.13 -0.46 1.42
C LYS A 3 -3.81 0.14 1.86
N LEU A 4 -3.86 1.36 2.36
CA LEU A 4 -2.73 2.06 2.99
C LEU A 4 -3.03 2.25 4.46
N GLU A 5 -2.17 1.75 5.33
CA GLU A 5 -2.34 1.79 6.78
C GLU A 5 -1.02 2.24 7.45
N HIS A 6 -1.11 2.76 8.65
CA HIS A 6 0.07 3.19 9.42
C HIS A 6 1.02 4.10 8.64
N VAL A 7 0.45 5.14 8.00
CA VAL A 7 1.25 6.10 7.25
C VAL A 7 2.00 7.00 8.23
N VAL A 8 3.34 6.97 8.15
CA VAL A 8 4.22 7.86 8.93
C VAL A 8 5.03 8.70 7.96
N LEU A 9 4.98 10.00 8.14
CA LEU A 9 5.65 10.99 7.31
C LEU A 9 6.84 11.60 8.05
N ALA A 10 7.61 12.45 7.37
CA ALA A 10 8.73 13.17 7.95
C ALA A 10 8.31 13.95 9.22
N SER A 11 9.13 13.88 10.27
CA SER A 11 8.92 14.70 11.46
C SER A 11 9.09 16.20 11.16
N PRO A 12 8.64 17.10 12.06
CA PRO A 12 8.87 18.54 11.90
C PRO A 12 10.33 18.89 11.68
N GLU A 13 11.25 18.28 12.42
CA GLU A 13 12.69 18.50 12.30
C GLU A 13 13.23 17.99 10.97
N GLN A 14 12.75 16.84 10.52
CA GLN A 14 13.10 16.33 9.19
C GLN A 14 12.59 17.26 8.11
N LEU A 15 11.37 17.81 8.25
CA LEU A 15 10.81 18.75 7.28
C LEU A 15 11.61 20.05 7.20
N GLU A 16 12.05 20.62 8.34
CA GLU A 16 12.95 21.79 8.35
C GLU A 16 14.24 21.50 7.58
N PHE A 17 14.87 20.35 7.84
CA PHE A 17 16.07 19.94 7.15
C PHE A 17 15.85 19.72 5.64
N ILE A 18 14.70 19.19 5.26
CA ILE A 18 14.31 19.03 3.85
C ILE A 18 14.14 20.38 3.15
N ILE A 19 13.53 21.36 3.85
CA ILE A 19 13.35 22.73 3.34
C ILE A 19 14.71 23.41 3.18
N GLU A 20 15.60 23.28 4.16
CA GLU A 20 16.96 23.78 4.06
C GLU A 20 17.67 23.19 2.83
N GLY A 21 17.64 21.86 2.68
CA GLY A 21 18.22 21.16 1.53
C GLY A 21 17.60 21.57 0.19
N MET A 22 16.31 21.83 0.15
CA MET A 22 15.63 22.35 -1.04
C MET A 22 16.14 23.75 -1.41
N ARG A 23 16.33 24.63 -0.41
CA ARG A 23 16.78 25.99 -0.60
C ARG A 23 18.25 26.10 -0.97
N ASN A 24 19.06 25.08 -0.68
CA ASN A 24 20.46 24.98 -1.10
C ASN A 24 20.61 25.18 -2.61
N SER A 25 19.72 24.65 -3.41
CA SER A 25 19.78 24.75 -4.89
C SER A 25 19.66 26.19 -5.40
N MET A 26 19.11 27.09 -4.58
CA MET A 26 18.83 28.48 -4.94
C MET A 26 19.59 29.49 -4.06
N ASN A 27 20.41 29.02 -3.11
CA ASN A 27 21.09 29.86 -2.10
C ASN A 27 20.12 30.87 -1.44
N SER A 28 18.95 30.41 -1.02
CA SER A 28 17.83 31.27 -0.63
C SER A 28 17.26 30.95 0.75
N TRP A 29 18.10 30.56 1.70
CA TRP A 29 17.69 30.15 3.06
C TRP A 29 16.94 31.28 3.81
N GLU A 30 17.39 32.52 3.67
CA GLU A 30 16.78 33.74 4.25
C GLU A 30 15.34 34.02 3.79
N LYS A 31 14.91 33.37 2.72
CA LYS A 31 13.52 33.44 2.19
C LYS A 31 12.61 32.34 2.72
N SER A 32 13.13 31.49 3.61
CA SER A 32 12.31 30.46 4.25
C SER A 32 11.33 31.13 5.21
N ASP A 33 10.08 30.74 5.12
CA ASP A 33 8.97 31.21 5.93
C ASP A 33 8.23 30.07 6.62
N SER A 34 8.77 28.85 6.55
CA SER A 34 8.25 27.69 7.27
C SER A 34 8.72 27.67 8.71
N LEU A 35 7.89 27.17 9.58
CA LEU A 35 8.17 27.04 11.02
C LEU A 35 7.96 25.58 11.43
N GLY A 36 8.99 24.96 11.98
CA GLY A 36 8.85 23.72 12.73
C GLY A 36 8.05 24.00 14.01
N MET A 37 6.98 23.27 14.22
CA MET A 37 6.28 23.32 15.50
C MET A 37 7.05 22.49 16.51
N LEU A 38 7.94 23.13 17.21
CA LEU A 38 8.77 22.52 18.25
C LEU A 38 8.06 22.53 19.60
N TYR A 39 7.86 21.34 20.16
CA TYR A 39 8.09 20.96 21.54
C TYR A 39 7.52 21.87 22.65
N GLY A 40 6.28 21.65 23.00
CA GLY A 40 5.66 22.21 24.18
C GLY A 40 4.78 23.43 23.90
N GLU A 41 3.70 23.53 24.67
CA GLU A 41 2.68 24.58 24.52
C GLU A 41 3.27 26.01 24.67
N THR A 42 4.33 26.17 25.43
CA THR A 42 4.99 27.47 25.66
C THR A 42 5.81 27.97 24.47
N GLU A 43 6.57 27.11 23.82
CA GLU A 43 7.37 27.51 22.65
C GLU A 43 6.52 27.71 21.41
N CYS A 44 5.47 26.88 21.24
CA CYS A 44 4.48 27.09 20.20
C CYS A 44 3.81 28.47 20.32
N TYR A 45 3.45 28.88 21.53
CA TYR A 45 2.82 30.18 21.77
C TYR A 45 3.74 31.36 21.48
N GLU A 46 5.03 31.28 21.82
CA GLU A 46 5.99 32.38 21.60
C GLU A 46 6.32 32.59 20.11
N ARG A 47 6.35 31.54 19.31
CA ARG A 47 6.66 31.57 17.88
C ARG A 47 5.43 31.61 16.99
N CYS A 48 4.23 31.50 17.55
CA CYS A 48 3.00 31.38 16.80
C CYS A 48 2.69 32.66 16.00
N VAL A 49 2.57 32.50 14.67
CA VAL A 49 2.15 33.59 13.75
C VAL A 49 0.71 34.04 14.02
N PHE A 50 -0.08 33.20 14.73
CA PHE A 50 -1.47 33.45 15.12
C PHE A 50 -1.61 33.92 16.56
N LYS A 51 -0.53 34.43 17.17
CA LYS A 51 -0.50 34.93 18.55
C LYS A 51 -1.61 35.95 18.75
N GLY A 52 -2.54 35.65 19.66
CA GLY A 52 -3.66 36.53 19.98
C GLY A 52 -4.96 36.30 19.20
N LEU A 53 -5.01 35.29 18.33
CA LEU A 53 -6.23 34.82 17.72
C LEU A 53 -6.63 33.49 18.37
N ASP A 54 -7.92 33.29 18.70
CA ASP A 54 -8.46 32.04 19.25
C ASP A 54 -8.41 30.87 18.25
N ARG A 55 -7.28 30.73 17.53
CA ARG A 55 -7.12 29.81 16.41
C ARG A 55 -6.16 28.64 16.66
N CYS A 56 -5.76 28.40 17.91
CA CYS A 56 -4.86 27.29 18.22
C CYS A 56 -5.39 25.94 17.74
N ASN A 57 -6.70 25.74 17.80
CA ASN A 57 -7.36 24.55 17.29
C ASN A 57 -7.37 24.45 15.74
N GLU A 58 -7.31 25.56 15.02
CA GLU A 58 -7.20 25.57 13.55
C GLU A 58 -5.77 25.30 13.11
N CYS A 59 -4.78 25.76 13.86
CA CYS A 59 -3.37 25.49 13.63
C CYS A 59 -3.07 23.97 13.71
N LEU A 60 -3.63 23.29 14.71
CA LEU A 60 -3.53 21.81 14.82
C LEU A 60 -4.22 21.07 13.67
N LYS A 61 -5.24 21.67 13.06
CA LYS A 61 -5.95 21.09 11.90
C LYS A 61 -5.25 21.38 10.57
N THR A 62 -4.51 22.49 10.48
CA THR A 62 -3.83 22.94 9.25
C THR A 62 -2.34 22.64 9.24
N SER A 63 -1.74 22.31 10.41
CA SER A 63 -0.36 21.91 10.48
C SER A 63 -0.16 20.51 9.92
N MET A 64 0.48 20.40 8.81
CA MET A 64 1.01 19.12 8.35
C MET A 64 2.08 18.68 9.37
N PHE A 65 1.73 17.67 10.20
CA PHE A 65 2.68 16.98 11.08
C PHE A 65 3.41 17.86 12.12
N GLY A 66 2.78 18.88 12.65
CA GLY A 66 3.42 19.77 13.61
C GLY A 66 4.41 20.78 13.02
N ALA A 67 4.40 20.96 11.71
CA ALA A 67 5.13 22.01 11.00
C ALA A 67 4.16 22.88 10.20
N ILE A 68 4.43 24.19 10.15
CA ILE A 68 3.72 25.13 9.28
C ILE A 68 4.59 25.37 8.06
N LEU A 69 4.12 24.90 6.91
CA LEU A 69 4.77 25.16 5.64
C LEU A 69 4.40 26.58 5.16
N GLY A 70 5.39 27.48 5.09
CA GLY A 70 5.22 28.84 4.61
C GLY A 70 4.93 28.89 3.10
N GLU A 71 4.31 29.96 2.65
CA GLU A 71 3.90 30.12 1.25
C GLU A 71 5.11 30.22 0.29
N ASN A 72 6.20 30.89 0.73
CA ASN A 72 7.42 30.96 -0.07
C ASN A 72 8.06 29.59 -0.27
N ASP A 73 8.12 28.76 0.78
CA ASP A 73 8.65 27.40 0.72
C ASP A 73 7.75 26.50 -0.11
N ARG A 74 6.45 26.57 0.10
CA ARG A 74 5.45 25.83 -0.66
C ARG A 74 5.52 26.14 -2.15
N SER A 75 5.60 27.44 -2.50
CA SER A 75 5.72 27.88 -3.89
C SER A 75 7.01 27.35 -4.53
N LEU A 76 8.13 27.38 -3.80
CA LEU A 76 9.40 26.86 -4.26
C LEU A 76 9.34 25.35 -4.46
N MET A 77 8.79 24.60 -3.49
CA MET A 77 8.57 23.14 -3.60
C MET A 77 7.81 22.77 -4.86
N GLN A 78 6.69 23.45 -5.12
CA GLN A 78 5.87 23.19 -6.30
C GLN A 78 6.60 23.46 -7.62
N ARG A 79 7.38 24.54 -7.68
CA ARG A 79 8.19 24.88 -8.87
C ARG A 79 9.29 23.85 -9.12
N LEU A 80 10.03 23.46 -8.08
CA LEU A 80 11.11 22.49 -8.19
C LEU A 80 10.58 21.09 -8.49
N ALA A 81 9.43 20.69 -7.93
CA ALA A 81 8.79 19.41 -8.23
C ALA A 81 8.43 19.27 -9.71
N LYS A 82 8.01 20.37 -10.35
CA LYS A 82 7.65 20.42 -11.78
C LYS A 82 8.85 20.58 -12.73
N ALA A 83 9.99 21.07 -12.23
CA ALA A 83 11.14 21.44 -13.06
C ALA A 83 12.04 20.26 -13.52
N GLY A 84 11.66 19.02 -13.20
CA GLY A 84 12.39 17.83 -13.64
C GLY A 84 13.20 17.15 -12.52
N THR A 85 13.82 16.04 -12.88
CA THR A 85 14.43 15.09 -11.92
C THR A 85 15.55 15.72 -11.09
N ASP A 86 16.35 16.58 -11.69
CA ASP A 86 17.49 17.20 -11.01
C ASP A 86 17.08 18.26 -9.99
N HIS A 87 15.97 18.94 -10.24
CA HIS A 87 15.47 20.00 -9.37
C HIS A 87 14.61 19.46 -8.22
N ARG A 88 13.94 18.33 -8.39
CA ARG A 88 13.09 17.73 -7.38
C ARG A 88 13.81 16.79 -6.40
N LYS A 89 15.14 16.86 -6.28
CA LYS A 89 15.95 16.00 -5.40
C LYS A 89 15.51 16.05 -3.94
N PHE A 90 15.04 17.21 -3.45
CA PHE A 90 14.53 17.35 -2.10
C PHE A 90 13.38 16.39 -1.76
N MET A 91 12.57 15.96 -2.75
CA MET A 91 11.51 14.98 -2.55
C MET A 91 12.04 13.60 -2.13
N ARG A 92 13.30 13.27 -2.50
CA ARG A 92 13.94 12.01 -2.09
C ARG A 92 14.40 12.04 -0.62
N MET A 93 14.39 13.21 0.01
CA MET A 93 14.68 13.38 1.43
C MET A 93 13.44 13.19 2.30
N MET A 94 12.24 13.07 1.69
CA MET A 94 10.98 12.87 2.38
C MET A 94 10.70 11.38 2.59
N PRO A 95 11.02 10.78 3.75
CA PRO A 95 10.68 9.40 4.00
C PRO A 95 9.17 9.25 4.22
N VAL A 96 8.63 8.18 3.67
CA VAL A 96 7.25 7.74 3.93
C VAL A 96 7.30 6.29 4.35
N TYR A 97 6.85 6.00 5.58
CA TYR A 97 6.67 4.64 6.05
C TYR A 97 5.20 4.31 5.97
N VAL A 98 4.86 3.21 5.34
CA VAL A 98 3.47 2.84 5.12
C VAL A 98 3.33 1.33 5.05
N ARG A 99 2.25 0.81 5.63
CA ARG A 99 1.81 -0.56 5.39
C ARG A 99 0.89 -0.57 4.19
N ILE A 100 1.24 -1.38 3.20
CA ILE A 100 0.46 -1.55 1.97
C ILE A 100 -0.05 -2.97 1.91
N THR A 101 -1.35 -3.14 1.74
CA THR A 101 -1.97 -4.41 1.33
C THR A 101 -2.45 -4.22 -0.10
N ALA A 102 -1.95 -5.05 -0.99
CA ALA A 102 -2.26 -4.96 -2.42
C ALA A 102 -2.14 -6.34 -3.08
N PRO A 103 -2.85 -6.59 -4.20
CA PRO A 103 -2.77 -7.83 -4.93
C PRO A 103 -1.37 -8.07 -5.53
N LEU A 104 -1.02 -9.33 -5.74
CA LEU A 104 0.28 -9.73 -6.25
C LEU A 104 0.62 -9.04 -7.58
N TYR A 105 -0.36 -8.87 -8.49
CA TYR A 105 -0.12 -8.17 -9.77
C TYR A 105 0.32 -6.72 -9.56
N TRP A 106 -0.17 -6.03 -8.51
CA TRP A 106 0.24 -4.67 -8.18
C TRP A 106 1.69 -4.61 -7.69
N TRP A 107 2.08 -5.58 -6.85
CA TRP A 107 3.44 -5.67 -6.36
C TRP A 107 4.46 -5.93 -7.48
N MET A 108 4.09 -6.75 -8.48
CA MET A 108 4.94 -7.00 -9.66
C MET A 108 5.24 -5.70 -10.43
N GLU A 109 4.26 -4.81 -10.56
CA GLU A 109 4.45 -3.49 -11.18
C GLU A 109 5.23 -2.54 -10.26
N PHE A 110 4.92 -2.56 -8.96
CA PHE A 110 5.59 -1.69 -7.98
C PHE A 110 7.09 -1.97 -7.89
N ASP A 111 7.51 -3.22 -7.93
CA ASP A 111 8.92 -3.64 -7.89
C ASP A 111 9.73 -3.04 -9.06
N SER A 112 9.09 -2.71 -10.17
CA SER A 112 9.75 -2.00 -11.29
C SER A 112 10.11 -0.55 -10.98
N CYS A 113 9.55 0.03 -9.92
CA CYS A 113 9.68 1.44 -9.52
C CYS A 113 10.64 1.67 -8.33
N GLU A 114 11.47 0.72 -7.97
CA GLU A 114 12.25 0.63 -6.72
C GLU A 114 13.27 1.77 -6.44
N VAL A 115 13.30 2.84 -7.19
CA VAL A 115 14.28 3.91 -6.96
C VAL A 115 14.04 4.59 -5.60
N GLY A 116 14.74 4.10 -4.57
CA GLY A 116 14.70 4.65 -3.22
C GLY A 116 13.61 4.05 -2.32
N ALA A 117 12.93 3.00 -2.74
CA ALA A 117 12.02 2.24 -1.89
C ALA A 117 12.74 1.04 -1.24
N VAL A 118 12.37 0.74 0.01
CA VAL A 118 12.77 -0.50 0.69
C VAL A 118 11.49 -1.22 1.07
N VAL A 119 11.31 -2.42 0.54
CA VAL A 119 10.15 -3.27 0.81
C VAL A 119 10.52 -4.35 1.81
N ASN A 120 9.74 -4.46 2.88
CA ASN A 120 9.81 -5.57 3.82
C ASN A 120 8.46 -6.29 3.77
N SER A 121 8.38 -7.37 3.01
CA SER A 121 7.15 -8.12 2.77
C SER A 121 6.98 -9.30 3.70
N CYS A 122 5.73 -9.62 4.02
CA CYS A 122 5.36 -10.90 4.60
C CYS A 122 5.44 -11.97 3.50
N SER A 123 6.15 -13.07 3.78
CA SER A 123 6.29 -14.13 2.78
C SER A 123 5.00 -14.95 2.65
N THR A 124 4.25 -14.73 1.59
CA THR A 124 3.07 -15.54 1.24
C THR A 124 3.41 -17.03 1.19
N MET A 125 4.59 -17.37 0.70
CA MET A 125 5.02 -18.78 0.56
C MET A 125 5.13 -19.51 1.90
N HIS A 126 5.42 -18.80 2.99
CA HIS A 126 5.52 -19.44 4.32
C HIS A 126 4.18 -19.52 5.03
N THR A 127 3.27 -18.61 4.75
CA THR A 127 2.01 -18.44 5.49
C THR A 127 0.78 -18.93 4.72
N ILE A 128 0.93 -19.36 3.46
CA ILE A 128 -0.16 -19.68 2.55
C ILE A 128 -1.17 -20.72 3.10
N ALA A 129 -0.72 -21.61 3.96
CA ALA A 129 -1.58 -22.64 4.55
C ALA A 129 -2.12 -22.28 5.95
N GLU A 130 -1.76 -21.14 6.52
CA GLU A 130 -2.12 -20.81 7.92
C GLU A 130 -3.62 -20.57 8.10
N LYS A 131 -4.28 -19.99 7.10
CA LYS A 131 -5.72 -19.74 7.14
C LYS A 131 -6.43 -20.30 5.92
N GLU A 132 -7.74 -20.47 6.02
CA GLU A 132 -8.61 -20.78 4.89
C GLU A 132 -8.67 -19.59 3.94
N PHE A 133 -8.67 -19.88 2.63
CA PHE A 133 -8.85 -18.87 1.61
C PHE A 133 -10.32 -18.47 1.51
N THR A 134 -10.56 -17.18 1.53
CA THR A 134 -11.90 -16.56 1.37
C THR A 134 -11.88 -15.57 0.22
N LEU A 135 -13.05 -15.16 -0.25
CA LEU A 135 -13.16 -14.17 -1.32
C LEU A 135 -12.53 -12.82 -0.93
N GLU A 136 -12.50 -12.50 0.38
CA GLU A 136 -11.91 -11.27 0.91
C GLU A 136 -10.38 -11.21 0.76
N ASP A 137 -9.74 -12.36 0.54
CA ASP A 137 -8.30 -12.44 0.30
C ASP A 137 -7.91 -12.06 -1.12
N PHE A 138 -8.88 -11.76 -1.98
CA PHE A 138 -8.65 -11.49 -3.40
C PHE A 138 -9.24 -10.13 -3.80
N SER A 139 -8.56 -9.46 -4.72
CA SER A 139 -9.10 -8.29 -5.41
C SER A 139 -10.16 -8.72 -6.42
N THR A 140 -11.40 -8.27 -6.21
CA THR A 140 -12.56 -8.67 -7.00
C THR A 140 -13.34 -7.49 -7.57
N GLU A 141 -12.95 -6.27 -7.26
CA GLU A 141 -13.69 -5.03 -7.53
C GLU A 141 -13.98 -4.78 -9.02
N HIS A 142 -13.28 -5.45 -9.92
CA HIS A 142 -13.48 -5.34 -11.37
C HIS A 142 -13.93 -6.65 -12.01
N LEU A 143 -14.11 -7.72 -11.22
CA LEU A 143 -14.64 -8.97 -11.73
C LEU A 143 -16.15 -8.84 -11.93
N GLN A 144 -16.61 -9.23 -13.12
CA GLN A 144 -18.03 -9.24 -13.42
C GLN A 144 -18.68 -10.48 -12.84
N ASP A 145 -19.79 -10.26 -12.16
CA ASP A 145 -20.68 -11.28 -11.61
C ASP A 145 -21.98 -11.41 -12.43
N CYS A 146 -22.10 -10.66 -13.52
CA CYS A 146 -23.31 -10.59 -14.30
C CYS A 146 -23.06 -10.77 -15.82
N GLU A 147 -24.11 -11.07 -16.53
CA GLU A 147 -24.23 -11.43 -17.95
C GLU A 147 -23.99 -10.27 -18.94
N CYS A 148 -23.13 -9.29 -18.63
CA CYS A 148 -22.99 -8.05 -19.38
C CYS A 148 -22.05 -8.11 -20.60
N VAL A 149 -21.62 -9.30 -21.04
CA VAL A 149 -20.77 -9.46 -22.24
C VAL A 149 -21.58 -10.19 -23.32
N SER A 150 -21.31 -9.87 -24.60
CA SER A 150 -22.04 -10.36 -25.75
C SER A 150 -22.26 -11.89 -25.77
N GLU A 151 -23.40 -12.31 -26.27
CA GLU A 151 -23.88 -13.70 -26.23
C GLU A 151 -22.94 -14.73 -26.87
N ASP A 152 -21.98 -14.32 -27.67
CA ASP A 152 -21.11 -15.18 -28.46
C ASP A 152 -19.81 -15.65 -27.74
N GLU A 153 -19.53 -15.18 -26.54
CA GLU A 153 -18.23 -15.37 -25.89
C GLU A 153 -18.25 -16.17 -24.58
N PHE A 154 -19.39 -16.77 -24.19
CA PHE A 154 -19.49 -17.50 -22.94
C PHE A 154 -19.57 -19.02 -23.10
N TYR A 155 -18.87 -19.71 -22.21
CA TYR A 155 -19.12 -21.12 -21.95
C TYR A 155 -20.46 -21.24 -21.21
N GLU A 156 -21.46 -21.85 -21.85
CA GLU A 156 -22.69 -22.23 -21.20
C GLU A 156 -22.51 -23.57 -20.46
N PHE A 157 -22.91 -23.63 -19.19
CA PHE A 157 -23.09 -24.88 -18.52
C PHE A 157 -24.27 -25.64 -19.16
N PRO A 158 -24.29 -26.99 -19.06
CA PRO A 158 -25.42 -27.80 -19.53
C PRO A 158 -26.77 -27.42 -18.94
N CYS A 159 -26.80 -26.67 -17.84
CA CYS A 159 -28.00 -26.14 -17.21
C CYS A 159 -28.44 -24.76 -17.74
N GLY A 160 -27.75 -24.19 -18.75
CA GLY A 160 -28.04 -22.86 -19.30
C GLY A 160 -27.53 -21.68 -18.45
N ARG A 161 -26.77 -21.94 -17.38
CA ARG A 161 -26.13 -20.89 -16.59
C ARG A 161 -24.79 -20.50 -17.23
N ARG A 162 -24.55 -19.22 -17.38
CA ARG A 162 -23.27 -18.68 -17.88
C ARG A 162 -22.22 -18.71 -16.76
N TYR A 163 -21.01 -19.06 -17.13
CA TYR A 163 -19.86 -19.09 -16.23
C TYR A 163 -19.14 -17.75 -16.28
N THR A 164 -19.06 -17.05 -15.14
CA THR A 164 -18.49 -15.72 -15.03
C THR A 164 -17.03 -15.76 -14.53
N PRO A 165 -16.23 -14.68 -14.69
CA PRO A 165 -14.93 -14.58 -14.07
C PRO A 165 -14.97 -14.73 -12.52
N MET A 166 -16.06 -14.29 -11.89
CA MET A 166 -16.28 -14.47 -10.45
C MET A 166 -16.48 -15.96 -10.11
N ASP A 167 -17.24 -16.70 -10.90
CA ASP A 167 -17.43 -18.16 -10.72
C ASP A 167 -16.07 -18.88 -10.80
N SER A 168 -15.21 -18.48 -11.74
CA SER A 168 -13.87 -19.03 -11.90
C SER A 168 -13.00 -18.81 -10.66
N LEU A 169 -13.05 -17.62 -10.09
CA LEU A 169 -12.31 -17.30 -8.85
C LEU A 169 -12.86 -18.13 -7.67
N VAL A 170 -14.18 -18.22 -7.51
CA VAL A 170 -14.81 -19.01 -6.45
C VAL A 170 -14.41 -20.49 -6.55
N ASP A 171 -14.39 -21.07 -7.75
CA ASP A 171 -13.96 -22.46 -7.93
C ASP A 171 -12.46 -22.63 -7.68
N THR A 172 -11.64 -21.64 -8.02
CA THR A 172 -10.22 -21.63 -7.69
C THR A 172 -10.01 -21.61 -6.16
N ILE A 173 -10.76 -20.78 -5.43
CA ILE A 173 -10.73 -20.72 -3.96
C ILE A 173 -11.10 -22.07 -3.34
N LYS A 174 -12.14 -22.72 -3.82
CA LYS A 174 -12.53 -24.07 -3.37
C LYS A 174 -11.40 -25.08 -3.59
N MET A 175 -10.73 -25.00 -4.75
CA MET A 175 -9.62 -25.88 -5.06
C MET A 175 -8.41 -25.60 -4.16
N LEU A 176 -8.06 -24.33 -3.91
CA LEU A 176 -7.00 -23.95 -2.98
C LEU A 176 -7.27 -24.49 -1.58
N ASN A 177 -8.49 -24.34 -1.06
CA ASN A 177 -8.87 -24.86 0.25
C ASN A 177 -8.81 -26.40 0.30
N LYS A 178 -9.17 -27.08 -0.75
CA LYS A 178 -9.03 -28.55 -0.86
C LYS A 178 -7.55 -28.97 -0.76
N TRP A 179 -6.64 -28.29 -1.46
CA TRP A 179 -5.22 -28.60 -1.37
C TRP A 179 -4.62 -28.20 -0.02
N ARG A 180 -5.12 -27.10 0.59
CA ARG A 180 -4.77 -26.71 1.95
C ARG A 180 -5.15 -27.79 2.96
N ASP A 181 -6.37 -28.32 2.88
CA ASP A 181 -6.81 -29.39 3.76
C ASP A 181 -5.97 -30.64 3.63
N LEU A 182 -5.62 -31.03 2.40
CA LEU A 182 -4.70 -32.14 2.15
C LEU A 182 -3.30 -31.89 2.73
N TYR A 183 -2.83 -30.63 2.68
CA TYR A 183 -1.54 -30.24 3.25
C TYR A 183 -1.52 -30.32 4.77
N ILE A 184 -2.57 -29.85 5.43
CA ILE A 184 -2.69 -29.82 6.89
C ILE A 184 -3.01 -31.21 7.44
N ASN A 185 -4.01 -31.88 6.87
CA ASN A 185 -4.58 -33.11 7.41
C ASN A 185 -3.93 -34.39 6.85
N GLY A 186 -3.11 -34.25 5.81
CA GLY A 186 -2.49 -35.39 5.11
C GLY A 186 -3.43 -36.10 4.13
N VAL A 187 -2.84 -36.98 3.33
CA VAL A 187 -3.57 -37.78 2.32
C VAL A 187 -3.88 -39.15 2.91
N HIS A 188 -5.17 -39.49 3.00
CA HIS A 188 -5.60 -40.88 3.32
C HIS A 188 -5.34 -41.81 2.14
N ARG A 189 -4.31 -42.63 2.22
CA ARG A 189 -4.09 -43.75 1.30
C ARG A 189 -4.20 -45.06 2.08
N GLY A 190 -5.24 -45.80 1.84
CA GLY A 190 -5.35 -47.20 2.32
C GLY A 190 -5.33 -47.39 3.83
N GLY A 191 -6.04 -46.57 4.60
CA GLY A 191 -6.23 -46.74 6.05
C GLY A 191 -5.09 -46.26 6.93
N CYS A 192 -3.96 -45.80 6.41
CA CYS A 192 -2.92 -45.15 7.14
C CYS A 192 -2.91 -43.65 6.90
N LEU A 193 -3.05 -42.88 7.98
CA LEU A 193 -2.83 -41.42 7.97
C LEU A 193 -1.33 -41.18 7.74
N LYS A 194 -0.94 -40.89 6.50
CA LYS A 194 0.38 -40.29 6.28
C LYS A 194 0.23 -38.80 6.45
N ILE A 195 0.51 -38.30 7.65
CA ILE A 195 0.72 -36.88 7.88
C ILE A 195 1.97 -36.51 7.08
N ARG A 196 1.78 -36.05 5.86
CA ARG A 196 2.84 -35.45 5.07
C ARG A 196 2.41 -34.04 4.75
N GLN A 197 3.07 -33.09 5.34
CA GLN A 197 3.26 -31.78 4.74
C GLN A 197 4.12 -32.02 3.51
N ASP A 198 3.49 -32.49 2.44
CA ASP A 198 4.19 -32.83 1.20
C ASP A 198 4.43 -31.53 0.42
N LYS A 199 5.69 -31.29 0.11
CA LYS A 199 6.09 -30.14 -0.70
C LYS A 199 5.36 -30.10 -2.04
N GLU A 200 4.98 -31.25 -2.59
CA GLU A 200 4.21 -31.34 -3.82
C GLU A 200 2.79 -30.78 -3.65
N ILE A 201 2.13 -31.07 -2.50
CA ILE A 201 0.81 -30.53 -2.18
C ILE A 201 0.88 -29.00 -1.98
N TRP A 202 1.93 -28.56 -1.28
CA TRP A 202 2.18 -27.14 -1.08
C TRP A 202 2.36 -26.39 -2.42
N TRP A 203 3.09 -26.98 -3.39
CA TRP A 203 3.28 -26.40 -4.71
C TRP A 203 1.96 -26.25 -5.49
N GLN A 204 0.96 -27.13 -5.26
CA GLN A 204 -0.35 -26.98 -5.91
C GLN A 204 -1.02 -25.67 -5.48
N MET A 205 -0.92 -25.29 -4.21
CA MET A 205 -1.46 -24.02 -3.75
C MET A 205 -0.69 -22.84 -4.35
N ILE A 206 0.64 -22.86 -4.31
CA ILE A 206 1.47 -21.77 -4.83
C ILE A 206 1.24 -21.52 -6.32
N GLN A 207 1.22 -22.57 -7.12
CA GLN A 207 1.08 -22.44 -8.58
C GLN A 207 -0.35 -22.12 -9.01
N LEU A 208 -1.35 -22.46 -8.20
CA LEU A 208 -2.75 -22.16 -8.46
C LEU A 208 -3.17 -20.78 -7.97
N LEU A 209 -2.35 -20.14 -7.11
CA LEU A 209 -2.70 -18.87 -6.48
C LEU A 209 -2.88 -17.78 -7.53
N PRO A 210 -4.07 -17.16 -7.64
CA PRO A 210 -4.30 -16.07 -8.58
C PRO A 210 -3.46 -14.83 -8.23
N SER A 211 -3.08 -14.05 -9.24
CA SER A 211 -2.36 -12.78 -9.06
C SER A 211 -3.21 -11.71 -8.35
N SER A 212 -4.52 -11.91 -8.22
CA SER A 212 -5.43 -11.05 -7.46
C SER A 212 -5.39 -11.27 -5.94
N TYR A 213 -4.62 -12.24 -5.43
CA TYR A 213 -4.41 -12.48 -4.00
C TYR A 213 -3.70 -11.29 -3.34
N ASN A 214 -4.20 -10.85 -2.13
CA ASN A 214 -3.72 -9.68 -1.39
C ASN A 214 -2.72 -10.04 -0.28
#